data_b1cd6e944d8e54b10ca97f067b6fd645
#
_entry.id   b1cd6e944d8e54b10ca97f067b6fd645
#
_cell.length_a   1.000
_cell.length_b   1.000
_cell.length_c   1.000
_cell.angle_alpha   90.00
_cell.angle_beta   90.00
_cell.angle_gamma   90.00
#
_symmetry.space_group_name_H-M   'P 1'
#
loop_
_entity.id
_entity.type
_entity.pdbx_description
1 polymer ?
#
loop_
_entity_poly.entity_id
_entity_poly.type
_entity_poly.pdbx_seq_one_letter_code
_entity_poly.pdbx_strand_id
1 'polypeptide(L)'
;MIDKYVNAYLEQKENTITSENIAESKDRIDFSQYHVMVIIPAFNEARFIGSVVLKLKKHPLNILVVDDGSSDDTAEIARSAGARVLSLSANQGKGAALNAGLEKANRENPDAIVLIDADGQHLPEELLKVVEPVLKNEADIAIGSRYLHNTSNTPSHRKFGHKILNFVTGTASGITVSDSQSGYRALSPKAYQLLQFSSKGFSVESEMQFLASEHDLRVVDVPVTIQYLDGEKRSAWRQGAGVLNGILSLTSQYRPLLFFSVPGLVSLFGGIIWGIVVINRFRIYGRLAVGYAMICVLLCLFGLTLFSTGITLHAIRTLFLEHLASRDIKPRSRQL
;
A
#
# COMPACT_ATOMS: atom_id res chain seq x y z
N MET A 1 36.55 40.05 -24.98
CA MET A 1 36.97 39.13 -23.90
C MET A 1 35.74 38.41 -23.26
N ILE A 2 34.65 39.11 -23.03
CA ILE A 2 33.40 38.57 -22.45
C ILE A 2 32.77 37.48 -23.33
N ASP A 3 32.73 37.68 -24.67
CA ASP A 3 32.14 36.71 -25.60
C ASP A 3 32.83 35.31 -25.58
N LYS A 4 34.15 35.31 -25.34
CA LYS A 4 34.91 34.03 -25.25
C LYS A 4 34.54 33.22 -24.00
N TYR A 5 34.20 33.90 -22.88
CA TYR A 5 33.75 33.20 -21.66
C TYR A 5 32.31 32.76 -21.75
N VAL A 6 31.45 33.54 -22.42
CA VAL A 6 30.04 33.17 -22.64
C VAL A 6 29.94 31.95 -23.56
N ASN A 7 30.71 31.93 -24.68
CA ASN A 7 30.73 30.76 -25.57
C ASN A 7 31.31 29.50 -24.91
N ALA A 8 32.39 29.62 -24.13
CA ALA A 8 32.96 28.49 -23.39
C ALA A 8 31.96 27.95 -22.33
N TYR A 9 31.21 28.81 -21.66
CA TYR A 9 30.17 28.43 -20.71
C TYR A 9 28.99 27.72 -21.40
N LEU A 10 28.56 28.21 -22.57
CA LEU A 10 27.50 27.60 -23.36
C LEU A 10 27.90 26.23 -23.91
N GLU A 11 29.11 26.08 -24.45
CA GLU A 11 29.66 24.78 -24.89
C GLU A 11 29.80 23.79 -23.74
N GLN A 12 30.24 24.23 -22.57
CA GLN A 12 30.33 23.38 -21.38
C GLN A 12 28.94 22.92 -20.90
N LYS A 13 27.94 23.81 -20.98
CA LYS A 13 26.55 23.50 -20.63
C LYS A 13 25.88 22.55 -21.64
N GLU A 14 26.11 22.77 -22.95
CA GLU A 14 25.65 21.84 -24.00
C GLU A 14 26.29 20.45 -23.88
N ASN A 15 27.59 20.38 -23.62
CA ASN A 15 28.29 19.11 -23.43
C ASN A 15 27.83 18.38 -22.16
N THR A 16 27.52 19.10 -21.07
CA THR A 16 26.97 18.51 -19.83
C THR A 16 25.55 17.96 -20.07
N ILE A 17 24.68 18.73 -20.73
CA ILE A 17 23.32 18.31 -21.10
C ILE A 17 23.36 17.13 -22.05
N THR A 18 24.29 17.12 -23.01
CA THR A 18 24.43 16.01 -23.97
C THR A 18 24.98 14.74 -23.30
N SER A 19 25.94 14.87 -22.37
CA SER A 19 26.49 13.73 -21.62
C SER A 19 25.47 13.15 -20.63
N GLU A 20 24.67 13.98 -19.96
CA GLU A 20 23.58 13.52 -19.10
C GLU A 20 22.48 12.82 -19.92
N ASN A 21 22.08 13.38 -21.06
CA ASN A 21 21.11 12.76 -21.98
C ASN A 21 21.63 11.44 -22.61
N ILE A 22 22.92 11.33 -22.88
CA ILE A 22 23.54 10.09 -23.42
C ILE A 22 23.68 9.03 -22.31
N ALA A 23 23.98 9.42 -21.07
CA ALA A 23 24.00 8.52 -19.92
C ALA A 23 22.59 8.00 -19.59
N GLU A 24 21.57 8.89 -19.56
CA GLU A 24 20.16 8.50 -19.41
C GLU A 24 19.63 7.63 -20.57
N SER A 25 20.16 7.78 -21.79
CA SER A 25 19.69 6.99 -22.93
C SER A 25 20.26 5.57 -22.96
N LYS A 26 21.41 5.31 -22.34
CA LYS A 26 22.06 3.99 -22.32
C LYS A 26 21.40 3.00 -21.35
N ASP A 27 20.66 3.49 -20.34
CA ASP A 27 20.01 2.66 -19.32
C ASP A 27 18.49 2.54 -19.49
N ARG A 28 17.91 3.14 -20.54
CA ARG A 28 16.46 3.04 -20.79
C ARG A 28 16.10 1.63 -21.25
N ILE A 29 15.23 0.99 -20.47
CA ILE A 29 14.64 -0.30 -20.84
C ILE A 29 13.81 -0.14 -22.12
N ASP A 30 13.99 -1.04 -23.07
CA ASP A 30 13.08 -1.18 -24.20
C ASP A 30 11.83 -1.94 -23.73
N PHE A 31 10.80 -1.21 -23.36
CA PHE A 31 9.54 -1.77 -22.86
C PHE A 31 8.77 -2.60 -23.89
N SER A 32 9.10 -2.50 -25.19
CA SER A 32 8.46 -3.30 -26.23
C SER A 32 8.79 -4.79 -26.13
N GLN A 33 9.86 -5.14 -25.41
CA GLN A 33 10.31 -6.52 -25.21
C GLN A 33 9.59 -7.20 -24.02
N TYR A 34 8.85 -6.45 -23.21
CA TYR A 34 8.21 -6.94 -21.99
C TYR A 34 6.69 -6.99 -22.14
N HIS A 35 6.10 -8.05 -21.65
CA HIS A 35 4.66 -8.17 -21.53
C HIS A 35 4.20 -7.51 -20.22
N VAL A 36 3.87 -6.22 -20.26
CA VAL A 36 3.35 -5.47 -19.10
C VAL A 36 1.83 -5.41 -19.17
N MET A 37 1.17 -5.84 -18.08
CA MET A 37 -0.27 -5.72 -17.91
C MET A 37 -0.60 -4.58 -16.96
N VAL A 38 -1.57 -3.75 -17.33
CA VAL A 38 -2.11 -2.69 -16.46
C VAL A 38 -3.48 -3.12 -15.96
N ILE A 39 -3.66 -3.14 -14.64
CA ILE A 39 -4.94 -3.43 -13.99
C ILE A 39 -5.50 -2.15 -13.39
N ILE A 40 -6.72 -1.80 -13.78
CA ILE A 40 -7.43 -0.60 -13.36
C ILE A 40 -8.71 -1.02 -12.63
N PRO A 41 -8.74 -1.07 -11.30
CA PRO A 41 -9.99 -1.25 -10.57
C PRO A 41 -10.86 0.00 -10.73
N ALA A 42 -12.14 -0.16 -11.11
CA ALA A 42 -13.05 0.94 -11.37
C ALA A 42 -14.42 0.68 -10.77
N PHE A 43 -15.02 1.71 -10.14
CA PHE A 43 -16.40 1.69 -9.67
C PHE A 43 -17.02 3.09 -9.79
N ASN A 44 -17.95 3.27 -10.73
CA ASN A 44 -18.59 4.54 -11.02
C ASN A 44 -17.58 5.66 -11.37
N GLU A 45 -16.69 5.36 -12.32
CA GLU A 45 -15.64 6.26 -12.81
C GLU A 45 -15.79 6.60 -14.32
N ALA A 46 -17.01 6.57 -14.84
CA ALA A 46 -17.34 6.89 -16.24
C ALA A 46 -16.69 8.20 -16.73
N ARG A 47 -16.53 9.18 -15.82
CA ARG A 47 -15.96 10.48 -16.13
C ARG A 47 -14.49 10.44 -16.54
N PHE A 48 -13.69 9.55 -15.94
CA PHE A 48 -12.23 9.57 -16.08
C PHE A 48 -11.67 8.36 -16.80
N ILE A 49 -12.31 7.19 -16.70
CA ILE A 49 -11.79 5.91 -17.18
C ILE A 49 -11.39 5.95 -18.65
N GLY A 50 -12.17 6.59 -19.51
CA GLY A 50 -11.84 6.70 -20.95
C GLY A 50 -10.53 7.45 -21.20
N SER A 51 -10.31 8.57 -20.50
CA SER A 51 -9.08 9.36 -20.59
C SER A 51 -7.87 8.57 -20.08
N VAL A 52 -8.00 7.86 -18.96
CA VAL A 52 -6.93 7.03 -18.40
C VAL A 52 -6.52 5.94 -19.39
N VAL A 53 -7.48 5.20 -19.93
CA VAL A 53 -7.22 4.13 -20.91
C VAL A 53 -6.56 4.68 -22.18
N LEU A 54 -7.07 5.77 -22.75
CA LEU A 54 -6.52 6.37 -23.98
C LEU A 54 -5.08 6.87 -23.80
N LYS A 55 -4.74 7.40 -22.63
CA LYS A 55 -3.36 7.81 -22.32
C LYS A 55 -2.43 6.61 -22.19
N LEU A 56 -2.86 5.53 -21.54
CA LEU A 56 -2.10 4.30 -21.42
C LEU A 56 -1.85 3.62 -22.76
N LYS A 57 -2.81 3.69 -23.69
CA LYS A 57 -2.69 3.11 -25.04
C LYS A 57 -1.61 3.75 -25.93
N LYS A 58 -0.98 4.83 -25.52
CA LYS A 58 0.19 5.38 -26.19
C LYS A 58 1.41 4.44 -26.09
N HIS A 59 1.36 3.48 -25.19
CA HIS A 59 2.36 2.44 -25.00
C HIS A 59 1.79 1.06 -25.36
N PRO A 60 2.63 0.08 -25.77
CA PRO A 60 2.21 -1.28 -26.10
C PRO A 60 1.86 -2.07 -24.82
N LEU A 61 0.77 -1.71 -24.15
CA LEU A 61 0.35 -2.26 -22.88
C LEU A 61 -0.92 -3.11 -23.02
N ASN A 62 -1.00 -4.19 -22.25
CA ASN A 62 -2.22 -4.96 -22.09
C ASN A 62 -3.06 -4.35 -20.95
N ILE A 63 -4.13 -3.63 -21.28
CA ILE A 63 -4.94 -2.88 -20.31
C ILE A 63 -6.17 -3.70 -19.95
N LEU A 64 -6.31 -4.02 -18.65
CA LEU A 64 -7.46 -4.68 -18.06
C LEU A 64 -8.15 -3.74 -17.07
N VAL A 65 -9.36 -3.30 -17.38
CA VAL A 65 -10.22 -2.60 -16.43
C VAL A 65 -11.06 -3.65 -15.71
N VAL A 66 -11.02 -3.64 -14.37
CA VAL A 66 -11.89 -4.47 -13.54
C VAL A 66 -13.01 -3.58 -13.00
N ASP A 67 -14.16 -3.71 -13.58
CA ASP A 67 -15.36 -2.97 -13.20
C ASP A 67 -16.05 -3.67 -12.03
N ASP A 68 -16.03 -3.05 -10.87
CA ASP A 68 -16.59 -3.58 -9.61
C ASP A 68 -18.09 -3.34 -9.50
N GLY A 69 -18.83 -3.73 -10.54
CA GLY A 69 -20.29 -3.63 -10.58
C GLY A 69 -20.78 -2.18 -10.64
N SER A 70 -20.22 -1.34 -11.51
CA SER A 70 -20.65 0.03 -11.73
C SER A 70 -22.11 0.12 -12.18
N SER A 71 -22.79 1.17 -11.74
CA SER A 71 -24.16 1.52 -12.16
C SER A 71 -24.20 2.58 -13.25
N ASP A 72 -23.04 3.15 -13.61
CA ASP A 72 -22.86 4.12 -14.69
C ASP A 72 -22.18 3.47 -15.92
N ASP A 73 -21.85 4.25 -16.93
CA ASP A 73 -21.27 3.78 -18.20
C ASP A 73 -19.76 3.44 -18.10
N THR A 74 -19.21 3.24 -16.90
CA THR A 74 -17.77 2.97 -16.70
C THR A 74 -17.25 1.84 -17.58
N ALA A 75 -17.93 0.69 -17.56
CA ALA A 75 -17.51 -0.49 -18.31
C ALA A 75 -17.61 -0.29 -19.85
N GLU A 76 -18.65 0.40 -20.32
CA GLU A 76 -18.86 0.68 -21.74
C GLU A 76 -17.80 1.65 -22.26
N ILE A 77 -17.54 2.74 -21.53
CA ILE A 77 -16.51 3.74 -21.88
C ILE A 77 -15.12 3.09 -21.90
N ALA A 78 -14.81 2.24 -20.93
CA ALA A 78 -13.52 1.53 -20.89
C ALA A 78 -13.33 0.63 -22.12
N ARG A 79 -14.38 -0.13 -22.53
CA ARG A 79 -14.34 -0.95 -23.76
C ARG A 79 -14.18 -0.10 -25.00
N SER A 80 -14.95 0.98 -25.10
CA SER A 80 -14.89 1.91 -26.24
C SER A 80 -13.54 2.61 -26.35
N ALA A 81 -12.86 2.88 -25.23
CA ALA A 81 -11.47 3.37 -25.21
C ALA A 81 -10.44 2.29 -25.59
N GLY A 82 -10.87 1.02 -25.71
CA GLY A 82 -10.06 -0.11 -26.17
C GLY A 82 -9.36 -0.88 -25.05
N ALA A 83 -9.85 -0.82 -23.82
CA ALA A 83 -9.40 -1.72 -22.77
C ALA A 83 -10.19 -3.04 -22.80
N ARG A 84 -9.56 -4.09 -22.30
CA ARG A 84 -10.28 -5.31 -21.92
C ARG A 84 -11.03 -5.01 -20.61
N VAL A 85 -12.27 -5.49 -20.47
CA VAL A 85 -13.06 -5.23 -19.26
C VAL A 85 -13.54 -6.54 -18.66
N LEU A 86 -13.25 -6.70 -17.37
CA LEU A 86 -13.79 -7.74 -16.51
C LEU A 86 -14.80 -7.09 -15.56
N SER A 87 -16.10 -7.38 -15.74
CA SER A 87 -17.14 -6.82 -14.87
C SER A 87 -17.56 -7.84 -13.81
N LEU A 88 -17.59 -7.39 -12.54
CA LEU A 88 -18.13 -8.15 -11.43
C LEU A 88 -19.65 -7.95 -11.36
N SER A 89 -20.38 -8.93 -10.81
CA SER A 89 -21.86 -8.89 -10.76
C SER A 89 -22.42 -7.84 -9.81
N ALA A 90 -21.63 -7.41 -8.83
CA ALA A 90 -21.99 -6.39 -7.85
C ALA A 90 -20.73 -5.79 -7.23
N ASN A 91 -20.84 -4.61 -6.58
CA ASN A 91 -19.73 -4.00 -5.86
C ASN A 91 -19.29 -4.87 -4.69
N GLN A 92 -18.06 -5.35 -4.75
CA GLN A 92 -17.40 -6.18 -3.74
C GLN A 92 -16.22 -5.45 -3.08
N GLY A 93 -15.88 -4.27 -3.59
CA GLY A 93 -14.80 -3.41 -3.11
C GLY A 93 -13.48 -3.60 -3.86
N LYS A 94 -12.59 -2.60 -3.74
CA LYS A 94 -11.32 -2.51 -4.48
C LYS A 94 -10.47 -3.78 -4.35
N GLY A 95 -10.42 -4.42 -3.17
CA GLY A 95 -9.66 -5.64 -2.95
C GLY A 95 -10.15 -6.80 -3.80
N ALA A 96 -11.47 -6.99 -3.91
CA ALA A 96 -12.06 -8.01 -4.75
C ALA A 96 -11.81 -7.76 -6.24
N ALA A 97 -11.90 -6.51 -6.68
CA ALA A 97 -11.58 -6.12 -8.05
C ALA A 97 -10.10 -6.39 -8.39
N LEU A 98 -9.18 -6.05 -7.46
CA LEU A 98 -7.76 -6.35 -7.64
C LEU A 98 -7.50 -7.86 -7.68
N ASN A 99 -8.10 -8.66 -6.78
CA ASN A 99 -7.96 -10.11 -6.81
C ASN A 99 -8.43 -10.72 -8.14
N ALA A 100 -9.57 -10.28 -8.66
CA ALA A 100 -10.07 -10.74 -9.96
C ALA A 100 -9.11 -10.37 -11.12
N GLY A 101 -8.52 -9.16 -11.06
CA GLY A 101 -7.51 -8.72 -12.00
C GLY A 101 -6.23 -9.55 -11.91
N LEU A 102 -5.73 -9.79 -10.70
CA LEU A 102 -4.53 -10.60 -10.45
C LEU A 102 -4.73 -12.06 -10.85
N GLU A 103 -5.90 -12.65 -10.60
CA GLU A 103 -6.22 -14.00 -11.06
C GLU A 103 -6.18 -14.10 -12.59
N LYS A 104 -6.68 -13.08 -13.29
CA LYS A 104 -6.62 -13.01 -14.75
C LYS A 104 -5.17 -12.88 -15.23
N ALA A 105 -4.38 -12.04 -14.57
CA ALA A 105 -2.96 -11.85 -14.88
C ALA A 105 -2.13 -13.12 -14.64
N ASN A 106 -2.40 -13.88 -13.56
CA ASN A 106 -1.75 -15.15 -13.27
C ASN A 106 -1.91 -16.17 -14.41
N ARG A 107 -3.01 -16.12 -15.15
CA ARG A 107 -3.24 -17.00 -16.32
C ARG A 107 -2.47 -16.54 -17.56
N GLU A 108 -2.14 -15.27 -17.66
CA GLU A 108 -1.45 -14.66 -18.81
C GLU A 108 0.06 -14.50 -18.58
N ASN A 109 0.48 -14.63 -17.33
CA ASN A 109 1.88 -14.61 -16.86
C ASN A 109 2.70 -13.43 -17.43
N PRO A 110 2.29 -12.15 -17.16
CA PRO A 110 3.04 -10.99 -17.60
C PRO A 110 4.36 -10.84 -16.84
N ASP A 111 5.35 -10.18 -17.46
CA ASP A 111 6.63 -9.85 -16.83
C ASP A 111 6.49 -8.85 -15.68
N ALA A 112 5.50 -7.99 -15.76
CA ALA A 112 5.10 -7.09 -14.66
C ALA A 112 3.62 -6.71 -14.76
N ILE A 113 3.02 -6.38 -13.61
CA ILE A 113 1.69 -5.77 -13.51
C ILE A 113 1.85 -4.36 -12.98
N VAL A 114 1.12 -3.41 -13.59
CA VAL A 114 0.97 -2.06 -13.03
C VAL A 114 -0.47 -1.87 -12.58
N LEU A 115 -0.65 -1.48 -11.32
CA LEU A 115 -1.92 -1.07 -10.76
C LEU A 115 -2.02 0.46 -10.85
N ILE A 116 -3.14 0.97 -11.31
CA ILE A 116 -3.41 2.41 -11.38
C ILE A 116 -4.90 2.67 -11.11
N ASP A 117 -5.23 3.73 -10.37
CA ASP A 117 -6.60 4.10 -10.06
C ASP A 117 -7.32 4.70 -11.27
N ALA A 118 -8.65 4.48 -11.36
CA ALA A 118 -9.49 4.93 -12.48
C ALA A 118 -9.87 6.42 -12.42
N ASP A 119 -9.56 7.12 -11.32
CA ASP A 119 -10.02 8.50 -11.03
C ASP A 119 -9.23 9.61 -11.78
N GLY A 120 -8.22 9.22 -12.56
CA GLY A 120 -7.41 10.12 -13.37
C GLY A 120 -6.43 10.99 -12.58
N GLN A 121 -6.25 10.76 -11.27
CA GLN A 121 -5.31 11.54 -10.45
C GLN A 121 -3.85 11.18 -10.74
N HIS A 122 -3.57 9.94 -11.08
CA HIS A 122 -2.25 9.48 -11.49
C HIS A 122 -1.98 9.77 -12.97
N LEU A 123 -0.75 10.15 -13.29
CA LEU A 123 -0.31 10.37 -14.67
C LEU A 123 0.09 9.05 -15.32
N PRO A 124 -0.70 8.54 -16.30
CA PRO A 124 -0.34 7.33 -17.03
C PRO A 124 1.01 7.41 -17.75
N GLU A 125 1.46 8.62 -18.09
CA GLU A 125 2.75 8.89 -18.72
C GLU A 125 3.95 8.54 -17.84
N GLU A 126 3.76 8.46 -16.51
CA GLU A 126 4.79 8.06 -15.55
C GLU A 126 4.85 6.55 -15.29
N LEU A 127 4.00 5.76 -15.99
CA LEU A 127 3.94 4.30 -15.83
C LEU A 127 5.30 3.64 -16.01
N LEU A 128 6.06 4.06 -17.01
CA LEU A 128 7.36 3.48 -17.30
C LEU A 128 8.35 3.66 -16.14
N LYS A 129 8.31 4.81 -15.45
CA LYS A 129 9.14 5.05 -14.26
C LYS A 129 8.77 4.10 -13.11
N VAL A 130 7.46 3.86 -12.92
CA VAL A 130 6.97 3.02 -11.82
C VAL A 130 7.28 1.54 -12.06
N VAL A 131 7.22 1.06 -13.31
CA VAL A 131 7.46 -0.35 -13.61
C VAL A 131 8.94 -0.68 -13.76
N GLU A 132 9.78 0.28 -14.07
CA GLU A 132 11.22 0.09 -14.35
C GLU A 132 11.97 -0.69 -13.26
N PRO A 133 11.86 -0.37 -11.95
CA PRO A 133 12.58 -1.12 -10.90
C PRO A 133 12.17 -2.60 -10.85
N VAL A 134 10.92 -2.90 -11.20
CA VAL A 134 10.42 -4.28 -11.25
C VAL A 134 11.02 -5.03 -12.45
N LEU A 135 11.03 -4.43 -13.63
CA LEU A 135 11.59 -5.03 -14.83
C LEU A 135 13.12 -5.20 -14.74
N LYS A 136 13.80 -4.32 -14.02
CA LYS A 136 15.24 -4.45 -13.68
C LYS A 136 15.51 -5.47 -12.58
N ASN A 137 14.48 -6.09 -12.01
CA ASN A 137 14.58 -7.00 -10.85
C ASN A 137 15.24 -6.36 -9.62
N GLU A 138 15.12 -5.05 -9.48
CA GLU A 138 15.57 -4.28 -8.31
C GLU A 138 14.55 -4.34 -7.17
N ALA A 139 13.26 -4.47 -7.51
CA ALA A 139 12.14 -4.55 -6.58
C ALA A 139 11.13 -5.62 -6.97
N ASP A 140 10.41 -6.14 -5.98
CA ASP A 140 9.24 -6.98 -6.17
C ASP A 140 7.95 -6.14 -6.21
N ILE A 141 7.95 -4.99 -5.50
CA ILE A 141 6.89 -3.99 -5.52
C ILE A 141 7.53 -2.59 -5.65
N ALA A 142 7.13 -1.82 -6.65
CA ALA A 142 7.46 -0.41 -6.75
C ALA A 142 6.20 0.43 -6.48
N ILE A 143 6.30 1.46 -5.61
CA ILE A 143 5.20 2.33 -5.20
C ILE A 143 5.44 3.73 -5.74
N GLY A 144 4.52 4.23 -6.56
CA GLY A 144 4.55 5.62 -7.02
C GLY A 144 4.22 6.58 -5.87
N SER A 145 5.22 7.29 -5.37
CA SER A 145 5.09 8.19 -4.24
C SER A 145 5.01 9.66 -4.65
N ARG A 146 3.99 10.34 -4.11
CA ARG A 146 3.79 11.80 -4.29
C ARG A 146 4.68 12.65 -3.39
N TYR A 147 5.43 12.03 -2.46
CA TYR A 147 6.17 12.75 -1.41
C TYR A 147 7.68 12.76 -1.60
N LEU A 148 8.25 11.98 -2.53
CA LEU A 148 9.69 11.92 -2.78
C LEU A 148 10.26 13.19 -3.41
N HIS A 149 9.52 13.79 -4.33
CA HIS A 149 9.87 15.10 -4.91
C HIS A 149 8.69 16.04 -4.66
N ASN A 150 8.85 17.11 -3.91
CA ASN A 150 7.81 18.07 -3.50
C ASN A 150 6.96 18.68 -4.65
N THR A 151 6.73 17.94 -5.73
CA THR A 151 6.05 18.35 -6.96
C THR A 151 4.53 18.33 -6.86
N SER A 152 3.94 17.71 -5.83
CA SER A 152 2.49 17.65 -5.69
C SER A 152 1.96 18.76 -4.79
N ASN A 153 1.00 19.56 -5.29
CA ASN A 153 0.27 20.59 -4.53
C ASN A 153 -0.73 19.98 -3.52
N THR A 154 -0.25 19.03 -2.68
CA THR A 154 -1.10 18.40 -1.67
C THR A 154 -1.40 19.37 -0.53
N PRO A 155 -2.68 19.61 -0.17
CA PRO A 155 -3.06 20.46 0.95
C PRO A 155 -2.40 20.02 2.27
N SER A 156 -1.98 20.97 3.13
CA SER A 156 -1.20 20.69 4.35
C SER A 156 -1.89 19.75 5.32
N HIS A 157 -3.21 19.82 5.47
CA HIS A 157 -3.98 18.93 6.33
C HIS A 157 -3.99 17.48 5.83
N ARG A 158 -3.98 17.26 4.50
CA ARG A 158 -3.84 15.93 3.89
C ARG A 158 -2.43 15.38 4.09
N LYS A 159 -1.39 16.22 3.91
CA LYS A 159 0.00 15.82 4.17
C LYS A 159 0.18 15.28 5.59
N PHE A 160 -0.43 15.96 6.58
CA PHE A 160 -0.37 15.52 7.97
C PHE A 160 -1.10 14.17 8.19
N GLY A 161 -2.31 14.02 7.66
CA GLY A 161 -3.06 12.76 7.73
C GLY A 161 -2.30 11.59 7.09
N HIS A 162 -1.74 11.79 5.89
CA HIS A 162 -0.93 10.77 5.21
C HIS A 162 0.36 10.42 5.98
N LYS A 163 1.02 11.41 6.63
CA LYS A 163 2.18 11.12 7.49
C LYS A 163 1.83 10.19 8.64
N ILE A 164 0.68 10.41 9.29
CA ILE A 164 0.21 9.53 10.37
C ILE A 164 -0.08 8.13 9.81
N LEU A 165 -0.80 8.02 8.69
CA LEU A 165 -1.11 6.74 8.07
C LEU A 165 0.16 6.00 7.64
N ASN A 166 1.12 6.69 7.01
CA ASN A 166 2.41 6.11 6.63
C ASN A 166 3.18 5.60 7.85
N PHE A 167 3.24 6.39 8.92
CA PHE A 167 3.92 6.00 10.16
C PHE A 167 3.27 4.77 10.80
N VAL A 168 1.93 4.78 10.95
CA VAL A 168 1.20 3.66 11.55
C VAL A 168 1.32 2.41 10.70
N THR A 169 1.11 2.50 9.39
CA THR A 169 1.25 1.35 8.48
C THR A 169 2.69 0.83 8.45
N GLY A 170 3.69 1.73 8.37
CA GLY A 170 5.10 1.35 8.35
C GLY A 170 5.54 0.64 9.62
N THR A 171 5.15 1.18 10.80
CA THR A 171 5.46 0.55 12.09
C THR A 171 4.76 -0.80 12.23
N ALA A 172 3.51 -0.89 11.82
CA ALA A 172 2.72 -2.11 11.96
C ALA A 172 3.12 -3.19 10.94
N SER A 173 3.38 -2.85 9.68
CA SER A 173 3.83 -3.81 8.65
C SER A 173 5.32 -4.16 8.78
N GLY A 174 6.15 -3.25 9.29
CA GLY A 174 7.60 -3.35 9.28
C GLY A 174 8.25 -2.87 7.98
N ILE A 175 7.48 -2.37 7.01
CA ILE A 175 7.96 -1.80 5.75
C ILE A 175 7.69 -0.30 5.75
N THR A 176 8.74 0.50 5.69
CA THR A 176 8.61 1.96 5.64
C THR A 176 8.61 2.42 4.19
N VAL A 177 7.55 3.10 3.79
CA VAL A 177 7.40 3.74 2.48
C VAL A 177 6.95 5.18 2.66
N SER A 178 7.24 6.02 1.67
CA SER A 178 6.90 7.45 1.74
C SER A 178 5.41 7.72 1.42
N ASP A 179 4.73 6.81 0.70
CA ASP A 179 3.31 6.92 0.35
C ASP A 179 2.58 5.58 0.44
N SER A 180 2.17 5.20 1.66
CA SER A 180 1.47 3.94 1.93
C SER A 180 0.10 3.84 1.26
N GLN A 181 -0.50 4.97 0.88
CA GLN A 181 -1.86 5.06 0.35
C GLN A 181 -1.90 5.27 -1.18
N SER A 182 -0.75 5.18 -1.86
CA SER A 182 -0.71 5.27 -3.32
C SER A 182 -1.27 4.00 -3.94
N GLY A 183 -2.24 4.15 -4.86
CA GLY A 183 -2.75 3.06 -5.71
C GLY A 183 -1.91 2.81 -6.96
N TYR A 184 -0.89 3.65 -7.23
CA TYR A 184 0.00 3.49 -8.37
C TYR A 184 1.18 2.60 -8.00
N ARG A 185 1.14 1.34 -8.41
CA ARG A 185 2.14 0.33 -8.01
C ARG A 185 2.51 -0.57 -9.17
N ALA A 186 3.77 -1.00 -9.22
CA ALA A 186 4.19 -2.08 -10.10
C ALA A 186 4.54 -3.32 -9.28
N LEU A 187 4.21 -4.49 -9.81
CA LEU A 187 4.34 -5.80 -9.17
C LEU A 187 5.12 -6.75 -10.06
N SER A 188 6.12 -7.43 -9.49
CA SER A 188 6.84 -8.53 -10.14
C SER A 188 5.99 -9.81 -10.21
N PRO A 189 6.35 -10.80 -11.04
CA PRO A 189 5.71 -12.11 -11.03
C PRO A 189 5.67 -12.76 -9.64
N LYS A 190 6.74 -12.65 -8.86
CA LYS A 190 6.77 -13.12 -7.48
C LYS A 190 5.72 -12.42 -6.61
N ALA A 191 5.59 -11.10 -6.73
CA ALA A 191 4.67 -10.33 -5.93
C ALA A 191 3.21 -10.65 -6.30
N TYR A 192 2.80 -10.54 -7.56
CA TYR A 192 1.39 -10.70 -7.91
C TYR A 192 0.87 -12.14 -7.74
N GLN A 193 1.73 -13.15 -7.73
CA GLN A 193 1.34 -14.53 -7.43
C GLN A 193 1.07 -14.78 -5.94
N LEU A 194 1.70 -14.01 -5.05
CA LEU A 194 1.56 -14.13 -3.60
C LEU A 194 0.50 -13.21 -3.00
N LEU A 195 0.19 -12.10 -3.70
CA LEU A 195 -0.74 -11.11 -3.18
C LEU A 195 -2.19 -11.56 -3.35
N GLN A 196 -2.91 -11.69 -2.22
CA GLN A 196 -4.34 -11.92 -2.18
C GLN A 196 -4.97 -11.04 -1.10
N PHE A 197 -5.88 -10.17 -1.48
CA PHE A 197 -6.47 -9.17 -0.59
C PHE A 197 -7.74 -9.67 0.06
N SER A 198 -7.87 -9.42 1.36
CA SER A 198 -9.08 -9.66 2.15
C SER A 198 -9.86 -8.38 2.43
N SER A 199 -9.20 -7.23 2.34
CA SER A 199 -9.79 -5.91 2.59
C SER A 199 -10.76 -5.49 1.49
N LYS A 200 -11.92 -4.96 1.88
CA LYS A 200 -12.97 -4.51 0.97
C LYS A 200 -12.89 -3.01 0.58
N GLY A 201 -11.99 -2.24 1.18
CA GLY A 201 -11.97 -0.78 1.06
C GLY A 201 -10.60 -0.18 0.78
N PHE A 202 -10.39 1.07 1.21
CA PHE A 202 -9.15 1.84 1.05
C PHE A 202 -7.96 1.33 1.89
N SER A 203 -8.11 0.24 2.60
CA SER A 203 -7.02 -0.40 3.35
C SER A 203 -6.22 -1.42 2.52
N VAL A 204 -6.58 -1.64 1.26
CA VAL A 204 -5.90 -2.58 0.37
C VAL A 204 -4.44 -2.20 0.15
N GLU A 205 -4.16 -0.90 0.01
CA GLU A 205 -2.80 -0.38 -0.14
C GLU A 205 -1.96 -0.68 1.11
N SER A 206 -2.56 -0.55 2.28
CA SER A 206 -1.92 -0.91 3.55
C SER A 206 -1.77 -2.43 3.67
N GLU A 207 -2.79 -3.22 3.32
CA GLU A 207 -2.75 -4.68 3.34
C GLU A 207 -1.63 -5.22 2.46
N MET A 208 -1.38 -4.61 1.29
CA MET A 208 -0.26 -4.98 0.42
C MET A 208 1.09 -4.85 1.12
N GLN A 209 1.28 -3.86 2.01
CA GLN A 209 2.52 -3.75 2.79
C GLN A 209 2.67 -4.85 3.85
N PHE A 210 1.56 -5.24 4.50
CA PHE A 210 1.58 -6.38 5.42
C PHE A 210 1.93 -7.68 4.70
N LEU A 211 1.30 -7.93 3.54
CA LEU A 211 1.59 -9.09 2.70
C LEU A 211 3.03 -9.04 2.17
N ALA A 212 3.52 -7.88 1.76
CA ALA A 212 4.89 -7.72 1.32
C ALA A 212 5.90 -8.07 2.43
N SER A 213 5.62 -7.66 3.68
CA SER A 213 6.43 -8.03 4.85
C SER A 213 6.34 -9.54 5.16
N GLU A 214 5.17 -10.15 5.01
CA GLU A 214 4.96 -11.58 5.28
C GLU A 214 5.70 -12.48 4.29
N HIS A 215 5.83 -12.02 3.04
CA HIS A 215 6.47 -12.77 1.96
C HIS A 215 7.89 -12.31 1.62
N ASP A 216 8.51 -11.48 2.46
CA ASP A 216 9.86 -10.92 2.25
C ASP A 216 10.03 -10.31 0.85
N LEU A 217 9.06 -9.49 0.42
CA LEU A 217 9.10 -8.81 -0.87
C LEU A 217 9.89 -7.49 -0.75
N ARG A 218 10.74 -7.24 -1.75
CA ARG A 218 11.52 -6.00 -1.85
C ARG A 218 10.61 -4.87 -2.33
N VAL A 219 10.47 -3.81 -1.52
CA VAL A 219 9.61 -2.66 -1.81
C VAL A 219 10.45 -1.41 -2.00
N VAL A 220 10.20 -0.66 -3.08
CA VAL A 220 10.86 0.63 -3.36
C VAL A 220 9.83 1.72 -3.65
N ASP A 221 10.19 2.95 -3.36
CA ASP A 221 9.41 4.14 -3.72
C ASP A 221 9.96 4.77 -5.01
N VAL A 222 9.04 5.19 -5.89
CA VAL A 222 9.34 5.88 -7.14
C VAL A 222 8.63 7.23 -7.16
N PRO A 223 9.29 8.34 -7.50
CA PRO A 223 8.64 9.64 -7.50
C PRO A 223 7.61 9.75 -8.64
N VAL A 224 6.36 10.12 -8.28
CA VAL A 224 5.27 10.38 -9.23
C VAL A 224 4.53 11.66 -8.91
N THR A 225 3.88 12.22 -9.92
CA THR A 225 3.05 13.41 -9.81
C THR A 225 1.59 13.03 -9.66
N ILE A 226 0.86 13.69 -8.75
CA ILE A 226 -0.60 13.56 -8.62
C ILE A 226 -1.29 14.85 -9.00
N GLN A 227 -2.30 14.71 -9.85
CA GLN A 227 -3.20 15.80 -10.24
C GLN A 227 -4.50 15.71 -9.44
N TYR A 228 -4.81 16.74 -8.68
CA TYR A 228 -6.11 16.86 -8.02
C TYR A 228 -7.11 17.49 -8.99
N LEU A 229 -7.91 16.65 -9.66
CA LEU A 229 -8.78 17.08 -10.77
C LEU A 229 -10.11 17.71 -10.34
N ASP A 230 -10.57 17.48 -9.09
CA ASP A 230 -11.86 18.00 -8.61
C ASP A 230 -11.94 18.21 -7.11
N GLY A 231 -12.90 19.06 -6.72
CA GLY A 231 -13.35 19.22 -5.34
C GLY A 231 -13.84 17.88 -4.75
N GLU A 232 -13.60 17.69 -3.48
CA GLU A 232 -13.77 16.46 -2.75
C GLU A 232 -15.16 15.83 -2.92
N LYS A 233 -15.27 14.71 -3.63
CA LYS A 233 -16.49 13.88 -3.68
C LYS A 233 -16.85 13.27 -2.32
N ARG A 234 -15.89 13.16 -1.38
CA ARG A 234 -16.07 12.57 -0.05
C ARG A 234 -15.30 13.34 1.01
N SER A 235 -15.84 13.43 2.23
CA SER A 235 -15.16 14.03 3.37
C SER A 235 -13.83 13.29 3.65
N ALA A 236 -12.70 13.99 3.52
CA ALA A 236 -11.36 13.47 3.80
C ALA A 236 -11.25 12.83 5.19
N TRP A 237 -11.98 13.37 6.19
CA TRP A 237 -12.04 12.82 7.54
C TRP A 237 -12.69 11.42 7.59
N ARG A 238 -13.82 11.24 6.90
CA ARG A 238 -14.52 9.93 6.89
C ARG A 238 -13.69 8.87 6.17
N GLN A 239 -13.01 9.26 5.09
CA GLN A 239 -12.09 8.38 4.37
C GLN A 239 -10.88 8.01 5.25
N GLY A 240 -10.24 8.99 5.89
CA GLY A 240 -9.11 8.76 6.80
C GLY A 240 -9.45 7.86 7.99
N ALA A 241 -10.63 8.06 8.60
CA ALA A 241 -11.10 7.20 9.68
C ALA A 241 -11.33 5.75 9.20
N GLY A 242 -11.85 5.56 7.99
CA GLY A 242 -12.00 4.23 7.39
C GLY A 242 -10.67 3.51 7.16
N VAL A 243 -9.68 4.23 6.63
CA VAL A 243 -8.32 3.70 6.44
C VAL A 243 -7.68 3.34 7.78
N LEU A 244 -7.76 4.24 8.77
CA LEU A 244 -7.21 3.97 10.11
C LEU A 244 -7.83 2.73 10.75
N ASN A 245 -9.15 2.59 10.69
CA ASN A 245 -9.83 1.38 11.19
C ASN A 245 -9.37 0.13 10.45
N GLY A 246 -9.18 0.22 9.12
CA GLY A 246 -8.61 -0.87 8.32
C GLY A 246 -7.20 -1.25 8.77
N ILE A 247 -6.30 -0.27 9.00
CA ILE A 247 -4.94 -0.51 9.49
C ILE A 247 -4.96 -1.15 10.88
N LEU A 248 -5.82 -0.70 11.79
CA LEU A 248 -5.98 -1.30 13.11
C LEU A 248 -6.44 -2.77 13.01
N SER A 249 -7.42 -3.04 12.15
CA SER A 249 -7.87 -4.42 11.87
C SER A 249 -6.73 -5.29 11.31
N LEU A 250 -6.00 -4.80 10.32
CA LEU A 250 -4.84 -5.50 9.76
C LEU A 250 -3.76 -5.74 10.82
N THR A 251 -3.44 -4.73 11.62
CA THR A 251 -2.44 -4.87 12.68
C THR A 251 -2.84 -5.94 13.70
N SER A 252 -4.13 -6.00 14.07
CA SER A 252 -4.63 -7.03 14.99
C SER A 252 -4.53 -8.44 14.41
N GLN A 253 -4.64 -8.60 13.09
CA GLN A 253 -4.55 -9.88 12.39
C GLN A 253 -3.10 -10.30 12.10
N TYR A 254 -2.29 -9.40 11.57
CA TYR A 254 -0.93 -9.70 11.12
C TYR A 254 0.12 -9.56 12.24
N ARG A 255 -0.08 -8.68 13.21
CA ARG A 255 0.86 -8.38 14.32
C ARG A 255 0.14 -8.34 15.68
N PRO A 256 -0.53 -9.43 16.11
CA PRO A 256 -1.32 -9.43 17.35
C PRO A 256 -0.50 -9.11 18.60
N LEU A 257 0.76 -9.51 18.66
CA LEU A 257 1.65 -9.14 19.78
C LEU A 257 1.83 -7.63 19.88
N LEU A 258 2.04 -6.95 18.77
CA LEU A 258 2.20 -5.50 18.75
C LEU A 258 0.90 -4.79 19.11
N PHE A 259 -0.23 -5.28 18.63
CA PHE A 259 -1.53 -4.65 18.84
C PHE A 259 -2.09 -4.84 20.25
N PHE A 260 -1.95 -6.04 20.82
CA PHE A 260 -2.52 -6.38 22.12
C PHE A 260 -1.47 -6.43 23.23
N SER A 261 -0.33 -7.11 23.01
CA SER A 261 0.62 -7.37 24.10
C SER A 261 1.41 -6.13 24.50
N VAL A 262 1.77 -5.25 23.56
CA VAL A 262 2.51 -4.01 23.90
C VAL A 262 1.66 -3.08 24.76
N PRO A 263 0.41 -2.69 24.39
CA PRO A 263 -0.46 -1.91 25.26
C PRO A 263 -0.77 -2.61 26.57
N GLY A 264 -0.92 -3.95 26.54
CA GLY A 264 -1.12 -4.77 27.74
C GLY A 264 0.03 -4.63 28.74
N LEU A 265 1.27 -4.73 28.28
CA LEU A 265 2.46 -4.52 29.12
C LEU A 265 2.54 -3.08 29.66
N VAL A 266 2.25 -2.08 28.83
CA VAL A 266 2.24 -0.67 29.27
C VAL A 266 1.21 -0.47 30.39
N SER A 267 0.00 -1.02 30.23
CA SER A 267 -1.05 -0.95 31.26
C SER A 267 -0.64 -1.68 32.54
N LEU A 268 -0.05 -2.88 32.42
CA LEU A 268 0.41 -3.68 33.55
C LEU A 268 1.49 -2.96 34.36
N PHE A 269 2.53 -2.47 33.68
CA PHE A 269 3.61 -1.71 34.34
C PHE A 269 3.09 -0.40 34.92
N GLY A 270 2.21 0.31 34.23
CA GLY A 270 1.53 1.50 34.73
C GLY A 270 0.73 1.20 36.02
N GLY A 271 0.01 0.09 36.03
CA GLY A 271 -0.72 -0.40 37.24
C GLY A 271 0.23 -0.72 38.40
N ILE A 272 1.36 -1.40 38.15
CA ILE A 272 2.38 -1.71 39.16
C ILE A 272 2.97 -0.42 39.74
N ILE A 273 3.39 0.52 38.89
CA ILE A 273 3.94 1.82 39.32
C ILE A 273 2.91 2.58 40.19
N TRP A 274 1.66 2.62 39.73
CA TRP A 274 0.57 3.24 40.47
C TRP A 274 0.34 2.57 41.83
N GLY A 275 0.42 1.25 41.91
CA GLY A 275 0.33 0.47 43.16
C GLY A 275 1.41 0.85 44.16
N ILE A 276 2.66 1.04 43.70
CA ILE A 276 3.75 1.51 44.54
C ILE A 276 3.43 2.88 45.15
N VAL A 277 2.88 3.81 44.35
CA VAL A 277 2.43 5.13 44.84
C VAL A 277 1.34 5.00 45.91
N VAL A 278 0.36 4.12 45.69
CA VAL A 278 -0.71 3.85 46.66
C VAL A 278 -0.16 3.30 47.99
N ILE A 279 0.75 2.33 47.93
CA ILE A 279 1.40 1.75 49.12
C ILE A 279 2.19 2.81 49.88
N ASN A 280 2.99 3.65 49.18
CA ASN A 280 3.76 4.72 49.82
C ASN A 280 2.84 5.75 50.48
N ARG A 281 1.73 6.12 49.87
CA ARG A 281 0.72 6.99 50.51
C ARG A 281 0.09 6.36 51.76
N PHE A 282 -0.22 5.06 51.69
CA PHE A 282 -0.74 4.35 52.87
C PHE A 282 0.28 4.37 54.03
N ARG A 283 1.59 4.17 53.75
CA ARG A 283 2.64 4.24 54.77
C ARG A 283 2.72 5.61 55.46
N ILE A 284 2.54 6.71 54.68
CA ILE A 284 2.66 8.08 55.21
C ILE A 284 1.42 8.50 55.99
N TYR A 285 0.23 8.19 55.49
CA TYR A 285 -1.04 8.72 56.02
C TYR A 285 -1.85 7.73 56.85
N GLY A 286 -1.47 6.45 56.88
CA GLY A 286 -2.15 5.40 57.63
C GLY A 286 -3.56 5.06 57.14
N ARG A 287 -3.99 5.62 55.99
CA ARG A 287 -5.32 5.42 55.39
C ARG A 287 -5.21 4.89 54.00
N LEU A 288 -5.87 3.76 53.73
CA LEU A 288 -5.93 3.20 52.39
C LEU A 288 -6.88 4.00 51.51
N ALA A 289 -6.38 4.57 50.43
CA ALA A 289 -7.20 5.23 49.42
C ALA A 289 -7.78 4.16 48.47
N VAL A 290 -8.92 3.57 48.86
CA VAL A 290 -9.56 2.41 48.20
C VAL A 290 -9.77 2.66 46.69
N GLY A 291 -10.23 3.85 46.29
CA GLY A 291 -10.43 4.19 44.87
C GLY A 291 -9.15 4.10 44.04
N TYR A 292 -8.00 4.57 44.55
CA TYR A 292 -6.70 4.46 43.87
C TYR A 292 -6.19 3.01 43.82
N ALA A 293 -6.44 2.23 44.86
CA ALA A 293 -6.10 0.80 44.86
C ALA A 293 -6.92 0.01 43.82
N MET A 294 -8.21 0.33 43.67
CA MET A 294 -9.07 -0.26 42.63
C MET A 294 -8.57 0.07 41.22
N ILE A 295 -8.14 1.31 40.97
CA ILE A 295 -7.55 1.69 39.69
C ILE A 295 -6.29 0.84 39.39
N CYS A 296 -5.42 0.64 40.38
CA CYS A 296 -4.25 -0.23 40.26
C CYS A 296 -4.62 -1.64 39.80
N VAL A 297 -5.58 -2.26 40.53
CA VAL A 297 -6.04 -3.63 40.22
C VAL A 297 -6.65 -3.70 38.81
N LEU A 298 -7.49 -2.74 38.43
CA LEU A 298 -8.10 -2.69 37.10
C LEU A 298 -7.05 -2.56 36.01
N LEU A 299 -6.05 -1.68 36.16
CA LEU A 299 -4.96 -1.54 35.19
C LEU A 299 -4.13 -2.83 35.04
N CYS A 300 -3.83 -3.50 36.16
CA CYS A 300 -3.09 -4.75 36.14
C CYS A 300 -3.89 -5.89 35.47
N LEU A 301 -5.16 -6.05 35.83
CA LEU A 301 -6.02 -7.08 35.22
C LEU A 301 -6.25 -6.82 33.74
N PHE A 302 -6.55 -5.59 33.36
CA PHE A 302 -6.70 -5.20 31.94
C PHE A 302 -5.41 -5.42 31.17
N GLY A 303 -4.27 -5.01 31.73
CA GLY A 303 -2.95 -5.24 31.13
C GLY A 303 -2.65 -6.71 30.92
N LEU A 304 -2.90 -7.54 31.93
CA LEU A 304 -2.67 -8.98 31.86
C LEU A 304 -3.59 -9.67 30.83
N THR A 305 -4.86 -9.30 30.78
CA THR A 305 -5.81 -9.85 29.79
C THR A 305 -5.41 -9.49 28.35
N LEU A 306 -5.05 -8.22 28.09
CA LEU A 306 -4.57 -7.82 26.76
C LEU A 306 -3.27 -8.54 26.38
N PHE A 307 -2.33 -8.64 27.31
CA PHE A 307 -1.06 -9.32 27.08
C PHE A 307 -1.25 -10.79 26.70
N SER A 308 -2.06 -11.52 27.48
CA SER A 308 -2.34 -12.93 27.20
C SER A 308 -3.12 -13.13 25.89
N THR A 309 -4.07 -12.23 25.58
CA THR A 309 -4.80 -12.22 24.31
C THR A 309 -3.85 -12.13 23.11
N GLY A 310 -2.89 -11.20 23.17
CA GLY A 310 -1.91 -11.05 22.10
C GLY A 310 -1.05 -12.29 21.88
N ILE A 311 -0.58 -12.94 22.96
CA ILE A 311 0.18 -14.19 22.88
C ILE A 311 -0.67 -15.31 22.28
N THR A 312 -1.92 -15.45 22.76
CA THR A 312 -2.83 -16.51 22.28
C THR A 312 -3.12 -16.36 20.79
N LEU A 313 -3.46 -15.14 20.34
CA LEU A 313 -3.72 -14.89 18.91
C LEU A 313 -2.47 -15.11 18.06
N HIS A 314 -1.28 -14.74 18.56
CA HIS A 314 -0.03 -15.01 17.86
C HIS A 314 0.22 -16.52 17.70
N ALA A 315 0.06 -17.29 18.76
CA ALA A 315 0.22 -18.73 18.72
C ALA A 315 -0.78 -19.41 17.76
N ILE A 316 -2.05 -19.01 17.79
CA ILE A 316 -3.07 -19.51 16.87
C ILE A 316 -2.67 -19.21 15.41
N ARG A 317 -2.26 -17.98 15.12
CA ARG A 317 -1.83 -17.57 13.77
C ARG A 317 -0.63 -18.41 13.29
N THR A 318 0.37 -18.61 14.14
CA THR A 318 1.57 -19.41 13.79
C THR A 318 1.20 -20.85 13.47
N LEU A 319 0.40 -21.49 14.31
CA LEU A 319 -0.08 -22.86 14.08
C LEU A 319 -0.89 -22.97 12.79
N PHE A 320 -1.71 -21.96 12.47
CA PHE A 320 -2.50 -21.95 11.25
C PHE A 320 -1.62 -21.84 10.00
N LEU A 321 -0.62 -20.97 10.01
CA LEU A 321 0.34 -20.81 8.91
C LEU A 321 1.19 -22.07 8.70
N GLU A 322 1.67 -22.71 9.76
CA GLU A 322 2.39 -23.99 9.70
C GLU A 322 1.51 -25.09 9.10
N HIS A 323 0.23 -25.13 9.46
CA HIS A 323 -0.70 -26.10 8.92
C HIS A 323 -0.96 -25.91 7.42
N LEU A 324 -1.08 -24.66 6.95
CA LEU A 324 -1.20 -24.36 5.51
C LEU A 324 0.07 -24.75 4.75
N ALA A 325 1.25 -24.37 5.24
CA ALA A 325 2.52 -24.72 4.64
C ALA A 325 2.72 -26.25 4.55
N SER A 326 2.27 -27.01 5.54
CA SER A 326 2.35 -28.48 5.52
C SER A 326 1.42 -29.14 4.51
N ARG A 327 0.32 -28.48 4.11
CA ARG A 327 -0.59 -28.97 3.06
C ARG A 327 -0.05 -28.76 1.65
N ASP A 328 0.65 -27.66 1.39
CA ASP A 328 1.24 -27.36 0.08
C ASP A 328 2.45 -28.26 -0.24
N ILE A 329 3.06 -28.89 0.77
CA ILE A 329 4.20 -29.81 0.63
C ILE A 329 3.76 -31.25 0.27
N LYS A 330 2.45 -31.59 0.29
CA LYS A 330 2.03 -32.91 -0.16
C LYS A 330 2.15 -33.00 -1.69
N PRO A 331 3.08 -33.84 -2.23
CA PRO A 331 3.20 -34.02 -3.66
C PRO A 331 1.88 -34.57 -4.20
N ARG A 332 1.39 -34.01 -5.30
CA ARG A 332 0.39 -34.64 -6.15
C ARG A 332 0.91 -36.04 -6.49
N SER A 333 0.57 -37.01 -5.66
CA SER A 333 0.83 -38.44 -5.96
C SER A 333 0.03 -38.77 -7.21
N ARG A 334 0.78 -39.01 -8.30
CA ARG A 334 0.46 -39.78 -9.48
C ARG A 334 -0.91 -40.47 -9.39
N GLN A 335 -1.84 -40.02 -10.21
CA GLN A 335 -2.83 -40.90 -10.79
C GLN A 335 -2.15 -41.53 -12.05
N LEU A 336 -1.83 -42.79 -11.93
CA LEU A 336 -1.55 -43.69 -13.02
C LEU A 336 -2.84 -43.97 -13.81
#